data_7355a0c53731a6d5fb2e3733821527c1
#
_entry.id   7355a0c53731a6d5fb2e3733821527c1
#
_cell.length_a   1.000
_cell.length_b   1.000
_cell.length_c   1.000
_cell.angle_alpha   90.00
_cell.angle_beta   90.00
_cell.angle_gamma   90.00
#
_symmetry.space_group_name_H-M   'P 1'
#
loop_
_entity.id
_entity.type
_entity.pdbx_description
1 polymer ?
#
loop_
_entity_poly.entity_id
_entity_poly.type
_entity_poly.pdbx_seq_one_letter_code
_entity_poly.pdbx_strand_id
1 'polypeptide(L)'
;MALISLEARSRENMSDGSAIARAPMRVSRLRIARPENLDPPPLSPSDVAGLERGSHSDPFAILGPHVVNGERVVRVFLPGALAVDVLARDGDDALTPLPERQTAGLFAGFVANDQPYRLRVTWPAGVVETEDSYSFGPVLGDFDLHLISEGLHARLSDCLGARHATHEGVAGVCFAVWAPNARRVAVVGDFNSWDERRHPMRLRHHAGVWELFVPRLRPGERYKYGIIAPDGARL
;
A
#
# COMPACT_ATOMS: atom_id res chain seq x y z
N MET A 1 28.63 40.61 4.76
CA MET A 1 30.03 40.68 5.05
C MET A 1 30.26 40.40 6.51
N ALA A 2 30.77 39.25 6.84
CA ALA A 2 31.38 38.96 8.15
C ALA A 2 32.38 37.84 7.91
N LEU A 3 33.67 38.21 7.94
CA LEU A 3 34.82 37.32 7.92
C LEU A 3 34.94 36.66 9.31
N ILE A 4 35.21 35.37 9.34
CA ILE A 4 35.75 34.70 10.52
C ILE A 4 37.09 34.08 10.13
N SER A 5 38.14 34.56 10.80
CA SER A 5 39.53 34.16 10.65
C SER A 5 39.80 32.76 11.18
N LEU A 6 40.64 32.03 10.43
CA LEU A 6 41.28 30.79 10.87
C LEU A 6 42.58 31.16 11.60
N GLU A 7 42.77 30.68 12.82
CA GLU A 7 44.08 30.59 13.44
C GLU A 7 44.48 29.14 13.70
N ALA A 8 45.49 28.72 13.00
CA ALA A 8 46.22 27.47 13.22
C ALA A 8 47.24 27.62 14.33
N ARG A 9 47.26 26.71 15.31
CA ARG A 9 48.43 26.47 16.18
C ARG A 9 48.81 25.00 16.16
N SER A 10 49.92 24.72 15.51
CA SER A 10 50.67 23.48 15.62
C SER A 10 51.28 23.35 17.01
N ARG A 11 51.22 22.20 17.63
CA ARG A 11 52.21 21.64 18.56
C ARG A 11 52.28 20.13 18.40
N GLU A 12 53.44 19.66 18.03
CA GLU A 12 53.89 18.27 18.08
C GLU A 12 53.98 17.78 19.53
N ASN A 13 53.59 16.53 19.80
CA ASN A 13 54.45 15.57 20.47
C ASN A 13 53.90 14.13 20.49
N MET A 14 54.70 13.25 19.97
CA MET A 14 55.07 11.85 20.23
C MET A 14 54.07 10.89 20.95
N SER A 15 53.89 9.76 20.21
CA SER A 15 53.83 8.35 20.59
C SER A 15 52.94 7.94 21.78
N ASP A 16 51.85 7.23 21.49
CA ASP A 16 51.67 5.88 22.01
C ASP A 16 50.64 5.09 21.15
N GLY A 17 50.98 3.83 20.85
CA GLY A 17 50.20 2.97 19.97
C GLY A 17 49.00 2.36 20.71
N SER A 18 47.81 2.83 20.41
CA SER A 18 46.55 2.17 20.77
C SER A 18 45.60 2.31 19.56
N ALA A 19 45.26 1.18 18.97
CA ALA A 19 44.29 1.09 17.86
C ALA A 19 42.90 1.47 18.38
N ILE A 20 42.52 2.74 18.18
CA ILE A 20 41.15 3.20 18.44
C ILE A 20 40.32 2.89 17.19
N ALA A 21 39.47 1.84 17.29
CA ALA A 21 38.45 1.56 16.32
C ALA A 21 37.56 2.80 16.15
N ARG A 22 37.62 3.43 14.99
CA ARG A 22 36.71 4.52 14.60
C ARG A 22 35.30 3.94 14.44
N ALA A 23 34.43 4.23 15.39
CA ALA A 23 33.00 4.02 15.23
C ALA A 23 32.50 4.82 14.02
N PRO A 24 31.59 4.26 13.19
CA PRO A 24 31.03 4.99 12.06
C PRO A 24 30.24 6.19 12.58
N MET A 25 30.58 7.37 12.11
CA MET A 25 29.85 8.60 12.38
C MET A 25 28.42 8.43 11.84
N ARG A 26 27.45 8.27 12.76
CA ARG A 26 26.03 8.36 12.43
C ARG A 26 25.75 9.77 11.93
N VAL A 27 25.60 9.92 10.62
CA VAL A 27 25.06 11.15 10.05
C VAL A 27 23.58 11.20 10.49
N SER A 28 23.31 11.92 11.56
CA SER A 28 21.94 12.30 11.92
C SER A 28 21.41 13.18 10.79
N ARG A 29 20.58 12.60 9.92
CA ARG A 29 19.78 13.41 8.98
C ARG A 29 18.98 14.38 9.85
N LEU A 30 19.26 15.67 9.71
CA LEU A 30 18.44 16.72 10.30
C LEU A 30 16.99 16.46 9.85
N ARG A 31 16.14 16.07 10.77
CA ARG A 31 14.70 16.11 10.56
C ARG A 31 14.32 17.59 10.51
N ILE A 32 14.13 18.11 9.32
CA ILE A 32 13.45 19.41 9.16
C ILE A 32 12.07 19.21 9.80
N ALA A 33 11.80 19.96 10.85
CA ALA A 33 10.50 19.95 11.52
C ALA A 33 9.43 20.23 10.45
N ARG A 34 8.51 19.29 10.29
CA ARG A 34 7.40 19.38 9.33
C ARG A 34 6.50 20.52 9.78
N PRO A 35 6.09 21.44 8.90
CA PRO A 35 5.02 22.38 9.24
C PRO A 35 3.78 21.54 9.62
N GLU A 36 3.21 21.81 10.79
CA GLU A 36 2.16 21.00 11.45
C GLU A 36 0.84 20.85 10.66
N ASN A 37 0.75 21.36 9.42
CA ASN A 37 -0.48 21.42 8.62
C ASN A 37 -0.28 21.15 7.13
N LEU A 38 0.67 20.31 6.72
CA LEU A 38 0.74 19.95 5.31
C LEU A 38 -0.13 18.71 5.05
N ASP A 39 -1.31 18.93 4.52
CA ASP A 39 -2.21 17.87 4.07
C ASP A 39 -1.71 17.26 2.75
N PRO A 40 -1.90 15.94 2.53
CA PRO A 40 -1.65 15.35 1.22
C PRO A 40 -2.50 16.03 0.14
N PRO A 41 -1.96 16.19 -1.08
CA PRO A 41 -2.74 16.74 -2.17
C PRO A 41 -4.07 15.99 -2.34
N PRO A 42 -5.17 16.70 -2.56
CA PRO A 42 -6.47 16.09 -2.76
C PRO A 42 -6.49 15.23 -4.03
N LEU A 43 -7.28 14.16 -4.01
CA LEU A 43 -7.61 13.41 -5.21
C LEU A 43 -8.51 14.23 -6.13
N SER A 44 -8.51 13.90 -7.43
CA SER A 44 -9.43 14.52 -8.36
C SER A 44 -10.90 14.19 -8.01
N PRO A 45 -11.87 15.04 -8.33
CA PRO A 45 -13.28 14.73 -8.12
C PRO A 45 -13.74 13.43 -8.81
N SER A 46 -13.13 13.08 -9.95
CA SER A 46 -13.42 11.84 -10.68
C SER A 46 -12.93 10.61 -9.92
N ASP A 47 -11.74 10.68 -9.30
CA ASP A 47 -11.19 9.58 -8.51
C ASP A 47 -12.02 9.34 -7.25
N VAL A 48 -12.36 10.42 -6.53
CA VAL A 48 -13.24 10.34 -5.35
C VAL A 48 -14.56 9.69 -5.71
N ALA A 49 -15.23 10.19 -6.76
CA ALA A 49 -16.49 9.63 -7.22
C ALA A 49 -16.36 8.17 -7.71
N GLY A 50 -15.20 7.82 -8.28
CA GLY A 50 -14.87 6.45 -8.67
C GLY A 50 -14.77 5.52 -7.47
N LEU A 51 -14.10 5.95 -6.40
CA LEU A 51 -14.01 5.19 -5.14
C LEU A 51 -15.38 5.02 -4.49
N GLU A 52 -16.15 6.10 -4.33
CA GLU A 52 -17.49 6.08 -3.72
C GLU A 52 -18.44 5.10 -4.40
N ARG A 53 -18.44 5.11 -5.73
CA ARG A 53 -19.30 4.21 -6.53
C ARG A 53 -18.70 2.82 -6.70
N GLY A 54 -17.46 2.61 -6.25
CA GLY A 54 -16.73 1.39 -6.48
C GLY A 54 -16.53 1.12 -7.98
N SER A 55 -16.25 2.15 -8.77
CA SER A 55 -16.08 2.07 -10.23
C SER A 55 -14.73 2.60 -10.71
N HIS A 56 -13.80 2.86 -9.80
CA HIS A 56 -12.45 3.30 -10.14
C HIS A 56 -11.71 2.21 -10.93
N SER A 57 -11.13 2.57 -12.07
CA SER A 57 -10.50 1.60 -12.98
C SER A 57 -9.12 1.13 -12.51
N ASP A 58 -8.38 1.99 -11.82
CA ASP A 58 -7.06 1.66 -11.28
C ASP A 58 -6.92 2.17 -9.83
N PRO A 59 -7.42 1.41 -8.83
CA PRO A 59 -7.32 1.81 -7.43
C PRO A 59 -5.88 1.86 -6.92
N PHE A 60 -4.96 1.08 -7.49
CA PHE A 60 -3.56 1.06 -7.09
C PHE A 60 -2.80 2.33 -7.49
N ALA A 61 -3.31 3.12 -8.44
CA ALA A 61 -2.73 4.41 -8.78
C ALA A 61 -2.95 5.47 -7.68
N ILE A 62 -3.92 5.25 -6.78
CA ILE A 62 -4.30 6.24 -5.77
C ILE A 62 -4.32 5.73 -4.33
N LEU A 63 -4.67 4.45 -4.10
CA LEU A 63 -4.67 3.81 -2.78
C LEU A 63 -3.32 3.16 -2.48
N GLY A 64 -3.02 2.99 -1.18
CA GLY A 64 -1.73 2.49 -0.73
C GLY A 64 -0.69 3.59 -0.56
N PRO A 65 0.60 3.22 -0.52
CA PRO A 65 1.70 4.14 -0.35
C PRO A 65 2.14 4.76 -1.69
N HIS A 66 2.22 6.09 -1.74
CA HIS A 66 2.69 6.85 -2.90
C HIS A 66 3.73 7.88 -2.49
N VAL A 67 4.60 8.27 -3.41
CA VAL A 67 5.51 9.39 -3.22
C VAL A 67 4.94 10.61 -3.92
N VAL A 68 4.67 11.67 -3.16
CA VAL A 68 4.16 12.94 -3.68
C VAL A 68 5.07 14.05 -3.19
N ASN A 69 5.65 14.81 -4.11
CA ASN A 69 6.61 15.88 -3.81
C ASN A 69 7.80 15.42 -2.93
N GLY A 70 8.24 14.16 -3.09
CA GLY A 70 9.35 13.58 -2.33
C GLY A 70 8.96 13.07 -0.94
N GLU A 71 7.70 13.16 -0.55
CA GLU A 71 7.19 12.64 0.73
C GLU A 71 6.26 11.43 0.51
N ARG A 72 6.28 10.48 1.43
CA ARG A 72 5.42 9.30 1.37
C ARG A 72 4.04 9.62 1.92
N VAL A 73 3.02 9.43 1.08
CA VAL A 73 1.60 9.52 1.41
C VAL A 73 1.00 8.14 1.45
N VAL A 74 0.22 7.82 2.48
CA VAL A 74 -0.63 6.63 2.51
C VAL A 74 -2.08 7.06 2.35
N ARG A 75 -2.80 6.42 1.43
CA ARG A 75 -4.25 6.62 1.21
C ARG A 75 -4.97 5.28 1.31
N VAL A 76 -6.02 5.24 2.09
CA VAL A 76 -6.89 4.07 2.23
C VAL A 76 -8.36 4.46 2.06
N PHE A 77 -9.14 3.59 1.43
CA PHE A 77 -10.58 3.79 1.30
C PHE A 77 -11.32 2.67 2.02
N LEU A 78 -11.84 2.99 3.20
CA LEU A 78 -12.50 2.07 4.13
C LEU A 78 -13.87 2.63 4.54
N PRO A 79 -14.89 2.51 3.68
CA PRO A 79 -16.22 3.01 3.97
C PRO A 79 -16.77 2.42 5.27
N GLY A 80 -17.23 3.29 6.19
CA GLY A 80 -17.75 2.92 7.50
C GLY A 80 -16.71 2.78 8.62
N ALA A 81 -15.41 2.94 8.34
CA ALA A 81 -14.40 3.10 9.39
C ALA A 81 -14.56 4.46 10.09
N LEU A 82 -14.29 4.51 11.39
CA LEU A 82 -14.34 5.72 12.22
C LEU A 82 -12.99 6.41 12.32
N ALA A 83 -11.90 5.62 12.32
CA ALA A 83 -10.53 6.13 12.35
C ALA A 83 -9.57 5.11 11.76
N VAL A 84 -8.44 5.59 11.25
CA VAL A 84 -7.35 4.75 10.72
C VAL A 84 -6.02 5.32 11.19
N ASP A 85 -5.18 4.45 11.77
CA ASP A 85 -3.80 4.76 12.12
C ASP A 85 -2.85 3.87 11.32
N VAL A 86 -1.71 4.42 10.92
CA VAL A 86 -0.59 3.66 10.37
C VAL A 86 0.34 3.24 11.50
N LEU A 87 0.66 1.95 11.57
CA LEU A 87 1.61 1.36 12.52
C LEU A 87 2.82 0.81 11.76
N ALA A 88 3.99 0.76 12.42
CA ALA A 88 5.09 -0.04 11.90
C ALA A 88 4.68 -1.52 11.82
N ARG A 89 5.08 -2.24 10.74
CA ARG A 89 4.71 -3.67 10.59
C ARG A 89 5.29 -4.51 11.72
N ASP A 90 6.52 -4.23 12.14
CA ASP A 90 7.27 -4.99 13.14
C ASP A 90 7.28 -4.28 14.52
N GLY A 91 6.19 -3.61 14.89
CA GLY A 91 6.08 -2.92 16.19
C GLY A 91 4.64 -2.44 16.43
N ASP A 92 4.40 -1.99 17.67
CA ASP A 92 3.09 -1.46 18.06
C ASP A 92 3.04 0.07 18.07
N ASP A 93 4.15 0.71 17.69
CA ASP A 93 4.24 2.16 17.64
C ASP A 93 3.36 2.73 16.53
N ALA A 94 2.43 3.60 16.89
CA ALA A 94 1.67 4.39 15.94
C ALA A 94 2.61 5.37 15.24
N LEU A 95 2.71 5.24 13.92
CA LEU A 95 3.53 6.13 13.11
C LEU A 95 2.79 7.42 12.79
N THR A 96 1.52 7.32 12.40
CA THR A 96 0.73 8.47 11.97
C THR A 96 -0.76 8.13 11.98
N PRO A 97 -1.63 8.95 12.57
CA PRO A 97 -3.06 8.89 12.30
C PRO A 97 -3.35 9.38 10.87
N LEU A 98 -4.28 8.74 10.19
CA LEU A 98 -4.76 9.17 8.89
C LEU A 98 -6.09 9.91 9.07
N PRO A 99 -6.14 11.24 8.91
CA PRO A 99 -7.41 11.96 8.95
C PRO A 99 -8.32 11.57 7.77
N GLU A 100 -9.63 11.58 8.01
CA GLU A 100 -10.62 11.45 6.93
C GLU A 100 -10.59 12.66 6.02
N ARG A 101 -10.65 12.46 4.69
CA ARG A 101 -10.45 13.48 3.66
C ARG A 101 -11.50 13.39 2.57
N GLN A 102 -11.94 14.53 2.04
CA GLN A 102 -12.78 14.71 0.86
C GLN A 102 -14.12 13.95 0.87
N THR A 103 -14.15 12.69 1.28
CA THR A 103 -15.36 11.87 1.36
C THR A 103 -15.27 10.88 2.51
N ALA A 104 -16.41 10.41 2.99
CA ALA A 104 -16.50 9.44 4.07
C ALA A 104 -15.81 8.13 3.70
N GLY A 105 -14.92 7.68 4.56
CA GLY A 105 -14.13 6.47 4.38
C GLY A 105 -12.83 6.63 3.61
N LEU A 106 -12.51 7.80 3.06
CA LEU A 106 -11.21 8.09 2.48
C LEU A 106 -10.30 8.70 3.55
N PHE A 107 -9.27 7.99 3.94
CA PHE A 107 -8.27 8.42 4.91
C PHE A 107 -6.93 8.64 4.21
N ALA A 108 -6.25 9.76 4.51
CA ALA A 108 -4.97 10.05 3.90
C ALA A 108 -4.07 10.86 4.82
N GLY A 109 -2.78 10.54 4.81
CA GLY A 109 -1.77 11.25 5.60
C GLY A 109 -0.36 10.96 5.08
N PHE A 110 0.55 11.82 5.47
CA PHE A 110 1.96 11.57 5.22
C PHE A 110 2.53 10.62 6.27
N VAL A 111 3.41 9.73 5.87
CA VAL A 111 4.08 8.76 6.75
C VAL A 111 5.58 8.96 6.67
N ALA A 112 6.23 9.07 7.84
CA ALA A 112 7.61 9.56 7.95
C ALA A 112 8.70 8.60 7.45
N ASN A 113 8.40 7.33 7.14
CA ASN A 113 9.41 6.34 6.71
C ASN A 113 8.89 5.45 5.58
N ASP A 114 9.82 4.75 4.92
CA ASP A 114 9.52 3.83 3.80
C ASP A 114 9.34 2.37 4.27
N GLN A 115 9.24 2.14 5.57
CA GLN A 115 9.11 0.78 6.11
C GLN A 115 7.73 0.19 5.82
N PRO A 116 7.62 -1.14 5.73
CA PRO A 116 6.35 -1.82 5.71
C PRO A 116 5.49 -1.44 6.92
N TYR A 117 4.19 -1.30 6.70
CA TYR A 117 3.25 -0.82 7.72
C TYR A 117 2.03 -1.74 7.82
N ARG A 118 1.31 -1.58 8.93
CA ARG A 118 -0.03 -2.11 9.18
C ARG A 118 -1.00 -0.94 9.37
N LEU A 119 -2.26 -1.22 9.24
CA LEU A 119 -3.34 -0.31 9.57
C LEU A 119 -4.02 -0.78 10.85
N ARG A 120 -4.24 0.14 11.78
CA ARG A 120 -5.19 -0.04 12.89
C ARG A 120 -6.45 0.71 12.50
N VAL A 121 -7.51 -0.04 12.27
CA VAL A 121 -8.80 0.48 11.80
C VAL A 121 -9.81 0.40 12.93
N THR A 122 -10.38 1.51 13.30
CA THR A 122 -11.48 1.59 14.28
C THR A 122 -12.81 1.55 13.53
N TRP A 123 -13.57 0.51 13.77
CA TRP A 123 -14.93 0.31 13.27
C TRP A 123 -15.94 0.55 14.40
N PRO A 124 -17.23 0.78 14.09
CA PRO A 124 -18.30 0.81 15.14
C PRO A 124 -18.34 -0.45 16.01
N ALA A 125 -17.94 -1.62 15.47
CA ALA A 125 -17.93 -2.90 16.16
C ALA A 125 -16.62 -3.20 16.93
N GLY A 126 -15.59 -2.38 16.81
CA GLY A 126 -14.30 -2.57 17.49
C GLY A 126 -13.09 -2.19 16.63
N VAL A 127 -11.90 -2.50 17.12
CA VAL A 127 -10.62 -2.18 16.48
C VAL A 127 -10.05 -3.43 15.85
N VAL A 128 -9.55 -3.30 14.62
CA VAL A 128 -8.90 -4.38 13.86
C VAL A 128 -7.54 -3.89 13.35
N GLU A 129 -6.52 -4.73 13.48
CA GLU A 129 -5.21 -4.49 12.84
C GLU A 129 -5.06 -5.41 11.63
N THR A 130 -4.66 -4.83 10.53
CA THR A 130 -4.46 -5.52 9.25
C THR A 130 -3.37 -4.84 8.43
N GLU A 131 -2.78 -5.55 7.47
CA GLU A 131 -1.97 -4.92 6.42
C GLU A 131 -2.89 -4.29 5.36
N ASP A 132 -2.37 -3.26 4.71
CA ASP A 132 -3.02 -2.64 3.56
C ASP A 132 -2.80 -3.47 2.29
N SER A 133 -3.87 -4.01 1.69
CA SER A 133 -3.79 -4.79 0.45
C SER A 133 -3.14 -4.01 -0.71
N TYR A 134 -3.22 -2.68 -0.69
CA TYR A 134 -2.64 -1.80 -1.72
C TYR A 134 -1.16 -1.49 -1.50
N SER A 135 -0.58 -1.94 -0.39
CA SER A 135 0.87 -1.83 -0.13
C SER A 135 1.70 -2.94 -0.76
N PHE A 136 1.05 -3.97 -1.30
CA PHE A 136 1.71 -5.14 -1.89
C PHE A 136 1.90 -4.99 -3.40
N GLY A 137 3.03 -5.51 -3.89
CA GLY A 137 3.35 -5.58 -5.30
C GLY A 137 2.44 -6.55 -6.09
N PRO A 138 2.74 -6.72 -7.40
CA PRO A 138 2.05 -7.69 -8.25
C PRO A 138 2.18 -9.13 -7.73
N VAL A 139 1.12 -9.92 -7.91
CA VAL A 139 1.03 -11.32 -7.47
C VAL A 139 1.58 -12.27 -8.52
N LEU A 140 1.19 -12.08 -9.78
CA LEU A 140 1.63 -12.94 -10.88
C LEU A 140 2.90 -12.40 -11.53
N GLY A 141 3.83 -13.30 -11.82
CA GLY A 141 5.05 -12.99 -12.55
C GLY A 141 4.80 -12.71 -14.04
N ASP A 142 5.71 -11.97 -14.66
CA ASP A 142 5.59 -11.60 -16.08
C ASP A 142 5.61 -12.83 -17.00
N PHE A 143 6.29 -13.90 -16.61
CA PHE A 143 6.31 -15.15 -17.38
C PHE A 143 4.93 -15.81 -17.44
N ASP A 144 4.23 -15.95 -16.31
CA ASP A 144 2.88 -16.50 -16.26
C ASP A 144 1.91 -15.63 -17.06
N LEU A 145 2.02 -14.30 -16.92
CA LEU A 145 1.18 -13.34 -17.66
C LEU A 145 1.41 -13.44 -19.17
N HIS A 146 2.67 -13.60 -19.60
CA HIS A 146 2.99 -13.81 -21.02
C HIS A 146 2.33 -15.10 -21.54
N LEU A 147 2.49 -16.22 -20.84
CA LEU A 147 1.87 -17.49 -21.25
C LEU A 147 0.34 -17.42 -21.25
N ILE A 148 -0.27 -16.68 -20.33
CA ILE A 148 -1.72 -16.46 -20.30
C ILE A 148 -2.15 -15.64 -21.54
N SER A 149 -1.42 -14.57 -21.87
CA SER A 149 -1.74 -13.71 -23.00
C SER A 149 -1.66 -14.42 -24.34
N GLU A 150 -0.70 -15.37 -24.48
CA GLU A 150 -0.54 -16.21 -25.68
C GLU A 150 -1.47 -17.44 -25.70
N GLY A 151 -2.23 -17.68 -24.63
CA GLY A 151 -3.06 -18.88 -24.51
C GLY A 151 -2.27 -20.19 -24.36
N LEU A 152 -1.01 -20.10 -23.94
CA LEU A 152 -0.07 -21.22 -23.85
C LEU A 152 0.14 -21.73 -22.41
N HIS A 153 -0.52 -21.14 -21.41
CA HIS A 153 -0.32 -21.52 -20.02
C HIS A 153 -0.96 -22.89 -19.72
N ALA A 154 -0.13 -23.93 -19.54
CA ALA A 154 -0.60 -25.30 -19.38
C ALA A 154 -1.29 -25.58 -18.01
N ARG A 155 -1.06 -24.73 -17.00
CA ARG A 155 -1.55 -24.92 -15.62
C ARG A 155 -2.17 -23.62 -15.07
N LEU A 156 -3.27 -23.17 -15.72
CA LEU A 156 -3.97 -21.95 -15.32
C LEU A 156 -4.46 -21.98 -13.86
N SER A 157 -4.76 -23.18 -13.31
CA SER A 157 -5.13 -23.34 -11.91
C SER A 157 -4.04 -22.95 -10.92
N ASP A 158 -2.76 -22.94 -11.35
CA ASP A 158 -1.64 -22.49 -10.52
C ASP A 158 -1.54 -20.96 -10.44
N CYS A 159 -2.23 -20.25 -11.34
CA CYS A 159 -2.19 -18.79 -11.46
C CYS A 159 -3.53 -18.15 -11.09
N LEU A 160 -4.64 -18.70 -11.60
CA LEU A 160 -5.98 -18.13 -11.44
C LEU A 160 -6.71 -18.74 -10.23
N GLY A 161 -7.75 -18.02 -9.77
CA GLY A 161 -8.55 -18.37 -8.61
C GLY A 161 -8.04 -17.74 -7.32
N ALA A 162 -8.36 -18.37 -6.19
CA ALA A 162 -7.91 -17.98 -4.85
C ALA A 162 -6.86 -18.96 -4.34
N ARG A 163 -5.66 -18.49 -4.05
CA ARG A 163 -4.55 -19.33 -3.63
C ARG A 163 -3.90 -18.79 -2.36
N HIS A 164 -3.74 -19.65 -1.36
CA HIS A 164 -2.95 -19.31 -0.19
C HIS A 164 -1.47 -19.18 -0.57
N ALA A 165 -0.86 -18.08 -0.17
CA ALA A 165 0.56 -17.82 -0.40
C ALA A 165 1.12 -16.89 0.68
N THR A 166 2.44 -16.92 0.82
CA THR A 166 3.18 -15.86 1.50
C THR A 166 3.69 -14.89 0.44
N HIS A 167 3.23 -13.63 0.50
CA HIS A 167 3.61 -12.57 -0.41
C HIS A 167 4.26 -11.44 0.39
N GLU A 168 5.48 -11.04 0.00
CA GLU A 168 6.29 -10.04 0.71
C GLU A 168 6.38 -10.28 2.24
N GLY A 169 6.53 -11.55 2.63
CA GLY A 169 6.68 -11.97 4.02
C GLY A 169 5.36 -12.10 4.80
N VAL A 170 4.21 -11.84 4.19
CA VAL A 170 2.89 -11.94 4.84
C VAL A 170 2.08 -13.08 4.25
N ALA A 171 1.55 -13.96 5.11
CA ALA A 171 0.62 -15.01 4.71
C ALA A 171 -0.75 -14.41 4.39
N GLY A 172 -1.40 -14.92 3.33
CA GLY A 172 -2.71 -14.44 2.90
C GLY A 172 -3.22 -15.21 1.69
N VAL A 173 -4.12 -14.59 0.93
CA VAL A 173 -4.69 -15.17 -0.29
C VAL A 173 -4.41 -14.26 -1.47
N CYS A 174 -3.83 -14.85 -2.51
CA CYS A 174 -3.71 -14.26 -3.83
C CYS A 174 -4.97 -14.58 -4.62
N PHE A 175 -5.69 -13.57 -5.04
CA PHE A 175 -6.82 -13.66 -5.95
C PHE A 175 -6.39 -13.25 -7.35
N ALA A 176 -6.74 -14.06 -8.34
CA ALA A 176 -6.51 -13.73 -9.73
C ALA A 176 -7.65 -14.25 -10.60
N VAL A 177 -8.13 -13.44 -11.53
CA VAL A 177 -9.20 -13.83 -12.46
C VAL A 177 -8.95 -13.25 -13.85
N TRP A 178 -9.14 -14.06 -14.87
CA TRP A 178 -9.07 -13.62 -16.25
C TRP A 178 -10.41 -13.03 -16.69
N ALA A 179 -10.43 -11.72 -16.88
CA ALA A 179 -11.61 -10.97 -17.29
C ALA A 179 -11.20 -9.76 -18.17
N PRO A 180 -10.68 -10.01 -19.39
CA PRO A 180 -10.06 -8.99 -20.23
C PRO A 180 -11.02 -7.87 -20.64
N ASN A 181 -12.32 -8.15 -20.70
CA ASN A 181 -13.33 -7.18 -21.08
C ASN A 181 -13.99 -6.47 -19.89
N ALA A 182 -13.61 -6.82 -18.65
CA ALA A 182 -14.17 -6.15 -17.49
C ALA A 182 -13.65 -4.70 -17.39
N ARG A 183 -14.53 -3.78 -17.04
CA ARG A 183 -14.11 -2.40 -16.67
C ARG A 183 -13.50 -2.36 -15.29
N ARG A 184 -13.95 -3.24 -14.39
CA ARG A 184 -13.49 -3.37 -13.03
C ARG A 184 -13.81 -4.75 -12.49
N VAL A 185 -12.93 -5.26 -11.64
CA VAL A 185 -13.14 -6.44 -10.81
C VAL A 185 -12.84 -6.11 -9.36
N ALA A 186 -13.64 -6.61 -8.43
CA ALA A 186 -13.36 -6.59 -7.00
C ALA A 186 -13.54 -7.99 -6.43
N VAL A 187 -12.80 -8.32 -5.36
CA VAL A 187 -13.10 -9.50 -4.55
C VAL A 187 -13.95 -9.10 -3.36
N VAL A 188 -15.03 -9.84 -3.12
CA VAL A 188 -15.95 -9.62 -2.00
C VAL A 188 -16.14 -10.90 -1.21
N GLY A 189 -16.39 -10.78 0.09
CA GLY A 189 -16.58 -11.91 0.97
C GLY A 189 -16.94 -11.48 2.38
N ASP A 190 -17.00 -12.44 3.28
CA ASP A 190 -17.29 -12.16 4.69
C ASP A 190 -16.23 -11.23 5.31
N PHE A 191 -14.98 -11.34 4.88
CA PHE A 191 -13.83 -10.54 5.35
C PHE A 191 -13.92 -9.03 5.04
N ASN A 192 -14.75 -8.63 4.10
CA ASN A 192 -14.95 -7.20 3.76
C ASN A 192 -16.43 -6.79 3.74
N SER A 193 -17.29 -7.57 4.39
CA SER A 193 -18.75 -7.33 4.48
C SER A 193 -19.42 -7.28 3.11
N TRP A 194 -18.89 -7.99 2.12
CA TRP A 194 -19.39 -8.05 0.75
C TRP A 194 -19.42 -6.68 0.04
N ASP A 195 -18.60 -5.72 0.52
CA ASP A 195 -18.52 -4.38 -0.06
C ASP A 195 -17.46 -4.34 -1.15
N GLU A 196 -17.90 -4.24 -2.41
CA GLU A 196 -17.03 -4.17 -3.59
C GLU A 196 -16.05 -2.98 -3.57
N ARG A 197 -16.32 -1.96 -2.77
CA ARG A 197 -15.49 -0.76 -2.70
C ARG A 197 -14.20 -0.97 -1.91
N ARG A 198 -14.14 -2.04 -1.09
CA ARG A 198 -13.00 -2.28 -0.17
C ARG A 198 -11.83 -3.01 -0.78
N HIS A 199 -12.08 -3.89 -1.77
CA HIS A 199 -11.04 -4.72 -2.38
C HIS A 199 -11.14 -4.77 -3.91
N PRO A 200 -11.17 -3.61 -4.62
CA PRO A 200 -10.99 -3.59 -6.06
C PRO A 200 -9.59 -4.08 -6.45
N MET A 201 -9.52 -4.83 -7.55
CA MET A 201 -8.33 -5.54 -8.00
C MET A 201 -7.53 -4.71 -9.01
N ARG A 202 -6.26 -5.04 -9.18
CA ARG A 202 -5.33 -4.48 -10.18
C ARG A 202 -5.49 -5.21 -11.50
N LEU A 203 -5.61 -4.47 -12.61
CA LEU A 203 -5.57 -5.04 -13.95
C LEU A 203 -4.12 -5.19 -14.44
N ARG A 204 -3.78 -6.38 -14.89
CA ARG A 204 -2.56 -6.67 -15.65
C ARG A 204 -2.91 -6.64 -17.14
N HIS A 205 -2.82 -5.45 -17.73
CA HIS A 205 -3.38 -5.11 -19.05
C HIS A 205 -3.00 -6.08 -20.17
N HIS A 206 -1.73 -6.53 -20.23
CA HIS A 206 -1.25 -7.41 -21.31
C HIS A 206 -1.93 -8.78 -21.33
N ALA A 207 -2.30 -9.30 -20.15
CA ALA A 207 -2.90 -10.62 -20.04
C ALA A 207 -4.42 -10.58 -19.79
N GLY A 208 -5.01 -9.41 -19.53
CA GLY A 208 -6.41 -9.30 -19.15
C GLY A 208 -6.75 -9.95 -17.82
N VAL A 209 -5.76 -10.08 -16.94
CA VAL A 209 -5.90 -10.68 -15.62
C VAL A 209 -6.03 -9.59 -14.57
N TRP A 210 -7.00 -9.77 -13.68
CA TRP A 210 -7.17 -8.96 -12.48
C TRP A 210 -6.60 -9.72 -11.30
N GLU A 211 -5.80 -9.05 -10.46
CA GLU A 211 -5.16 -9.65 -9.30
C GLU A 211 -5.20 -8.77 -8.07
N LEU A 212 -5.21 -9.41 -6.89
CA LEU A 212 -5.10 -8.76 -5.59
C LEU A 212 -4.56 -9.74 -4.56
N PHE A 213 -3.65 -9.29 -3.70
CA PHE A 213 -3.30 -9.99 -2.48
C PHE A 213 -4.12 -9.45 -1.32
N VAL A 214 -4.82 -10.34 -0.60
CA VAL A 214 -5.52 -10.01 0.64
C VAL A 214 -4.75 -10.64 1.80
N PRO A 215 -4.04 -9.81 2.58
CA PRO A 215 -3.22 -10.29 3.68
C PRO A 215 -4.06 -10.89 4.79
N ARG A 216 -3.49 -11.84 5.53
CA ARG A 216 -4.04 -12.52 6.70
C ARG A 216 -5.36 -13.25 6.50
N LEU A 217 -5.85 -13.33 5.29
CA LEU A 217 -7.05 -14.10 4.98
C LEU A 217 -6.77 -15.60 5.15
N ARG A 218 -7.71 -16.31 5.79
CA ARG A 218 -7.55 -17.72 6.15
C ARG A 218 -8.27 -18.65 5.17
N PRO A 219 -7.91 -19.94 5.13
CA PRO A 219 -8.68 -20.94 4.40
C PRO A 219 -10.12 -21.02 4.88
N GLY A 220 -11.07 -21.26 3.96
CA GLY A 220 -12.48 -21.44 4.28
C GLY A 220 -13.32 -20.17 4.21
N GLU A 221 -12.72 -19.02 3.97
CA GLU A 221 -13.44 -17.78 3.72
C GLU A 221 -14.28 -17.85 2.43
N ARG A 222 -15.52 -17.40 2.51
CA ARG A 222 -16.41 -17.33 1.34
C ARG A 222 -16.13 -16.05 0.57
N TYR A 223 -16.03 -16.18 -0.74
CA TYR A 223 -15.80 -15.03 -1.61
C TYR A 223 -16.53 -15.16 -2.94
N LYS A 224 -16.63 -14.03 -3.63
CA LYS A 224 -17.04 -13.91 -5.05
C LYS A 224 -16.21 -12.81 -5.72
N TYR A 225 -16.23 -12.79 -7.04
CA TYR A 225 -15.79 -11.63 -7.81
C TYR A 225 -17.01 -10.77 -8.17
N GLY A 226 -16.95 -9.48 -7.81
CA GLY A 226 -17.87 -8.47 -8.32
C GLY A 226 -17.28 -7.87 -9.59
N ILE A 227 -17.93 -8.07 -10.71
CA ILE A 227 -17.43 -7.65 -12.02
C ILE A 227 -18.34 -6.58 -12.60
N ILE A 228 -17.74 -5.49 -13.11
CA ILE A 228 -18.44 -4.48 -13.91
C ILE A 228 -18.07 -4.72 -15.37
N ALA A 229 -19.06 -5.08 -16.17
CA ALA A 229 -18.93 -5.30 -17.61
C ALA A 229 -18.69 -3.98 -18.39
N PRO A 230 -18.31 -4.04 -19.69
CA PRO A 230 -18.06 -2.85 -20.50
C PRO A 230 -19.27 -1.90 -20.62
N ASP A 231 -20.47 -2.45 -20.62
CA ASP A 231 -21.73 -1.70 -20.63
C ASP A 231 -22.15 -1.12 -19.27
N GLY A 232 -21.39 -1.44 -18.21
CA GLY A 232 -21.68 -1.04 -16.84
C GLY A 232 -22.57 -2.00 -16.06
N ALA A 233 -22.99 -3.12 -16.65
CA ALA A 233 -23.72 -4.16 -15.94
C ALA A 233 -22.86 -4.78 -14.82
N ARG A 234 -23.48 -5.12 -13.69
CA ARG A 234 -22.86 -5.86 -12.60
C ARG A 234 -23.15 -7.35 -12.76
N LEU A 235 -22.10 -8.16 -12.69
CA LEU A 235 -22.12 -9.62 -12.82
C LEU A 235 -21.72 -10.28 -11.51
#